data_bc8797afb56c8318f15bb880f8bcad0a
#
_entry.id   bc8797afb56c8318f15bb880f8bcad0a
#
_cell.length_a   1.000
_cell.length_b   1.000
_cell.length_c   1.000
_cell.angle_alpha   90.00
_cell.angle_beta   90.00
_cell.angle_gamma   90.00
#
_symmetry.space_group_name_H-M   'P 1'
#
loop_
_entity.id
_entity.type
_entity.pdbx_description
1 polymer ?
#
loop_
_entity_poly.entity_id
_entity_poly.type
_entity_poly.pdbx_seq_one_letter_code
_entity_poly.pdbx_strand_id
1 'polypeptide(L)'
;MSGFSRRGFLTGAAVSTSAFALASCNDQGSSPDAQATDRPALADALVAFDGDHQAGIATAAQAHLNLVGFDLKRGVDKRGFASLMKLWTEDARALCTGEAPLGTLEPEMVQQPANLTITCGLGEEVFNLLGVDKPRWLGDVRPYERDELEDKWGQSDLVLQICCDDPLMNTYALRHMVRAGEHYASVKWLQQGFINAYGSQEKGATARNMFGQKDGTVNPRSEEDFAAQVWIDKGPQWANGGTAMVVRRIRMNVD
;
A
#
# COMPACT_ATOMS: atom_id res chain seq x y z
N MET A 1 29.96 -15.68 -42.00
CA MET A 1 29.26 -16.07 -40.78
C MET A 1 30.29 -16.59 -39.80
N SER A 2 30.84 -15.72 -38.94
CA SER A 2 31.86 -16.09 -37.95
C SER A 2 31.24 -16.01 -36.56
N GLY A 3 31.14 -17.19 -35.92
CA GLY A 3 30.56 -17.32 -34.58
C GLY A 3 31.51 -16.82 -33.51
N PHE A 4 31.04 -15.97 -32.63
CA PHE A 4 31.73 -15.54 -31.42
C PHE A 4 31.69 -16.68 -30.37
N SER A 5 32.90 -17.20 -30.05
CA SER A 5 33.10 -18.23 -29.02
C SER A 5 33.25 -17.59 -27.64
N ARG A 6 32.54 -18.12 -26.64
CA ARG A 6 32.58 -17.70 -25.21
C ARG A 6 33.94 -17.89 -24.52
N ARG A 7 34.95 -18.46 -25.18
CA ARG A 7 36.28 -18.71 -24.61
C ARG A 7 37.30 -17.59 -24.85
N GLY A 8 36.98 -16.55 -25.66
CA GLY A 8 37.88 -15.44 -26.00
C GLY A 8 37.88 -14.26 -25.01
N PHE A 9 37.05 -14.28 -23.97
CA PHE A 9 36.90 -13.11 -23.08
C PHE A 9 37.84 -13.10 -21.86
N LEU A 10 38.58 -14.16 -21.59
CA LEU A 10 39.39 -14.28 -20.36
C LEU A 10 40.93 -14.19 -20.55
N THR A 11 41.42 -13.77 -21.71
CA THR A 11 42.85 -13.66 -21.95
C THR A 11 43.23 -12.26 -22.46
N GLY A 12 43.14 -11.27 -21.56
CA GLY A 12 43.51 -9.88 -21.95
C GLY A 12 43.62 -8.93 -20.77
N ALA A 13 44.23 -9.37 -19.67
CA ALA A 13 44.58 -8.46 -18.58
C ALA A 13 45.97 -8.83 -18.04
N ALA A 14 47.00 -8.29 -18.68
CA ALA A 14 48.37 -8.29 -18.14
C ALA A 14 48.99 -6.92 -18.32
N VAL A 15 49.26 -6.28 -17.20
CA VAL A 15 50.33 -5.35 -16.87
C VAL A 15 50.37 -3.98 -17.57
N SER A 16 49.99 -2.96 -16.81
CA SER A 16 50.75 -1.70 -16.77
C SER A 16 50.69 -1.12 -15.35
N THR A 17 51.73 -1.36 -14.60
CA THR A 17 52.10 -0.64 -13.38
C THR A 17 52.53 0.77 -13.76
N SER A 18 51.70 1.77 -13.42
CA SER A 18 52.11 3.18 -13.39
C SER A 18 51.92 3.68 -11.96
N ALA A 19 53.06 3.96 -11.34
CA ALA A 19 53.17 4.65 -10.07
C ALA A 19 52.56 6.04 -10.17
N PHE A 20 51.48 6.31 -9.44
CA PHE A 20 51.05 7.69 -9.18
C PHE A 20 51.43 8.08 -7.75
N ALA A 21 52.27 9.11 -7.70
CA ALA A 21 52.71 9.76 -6.50
C ALA A 21 51.55 10.33 -5.70
N LEU A 22 51.53 10.07 -4.40
CA LEU A 22 50.67 10.73 -3.41
C LEU A 22 51.07 12.21 -3.34
N ALA A 23 50.33 13.08 -4.00
CA ALA A 23 50.32 14.50 -3.69
C ALA A 23 49.20 14.73 -2.67
N SER A 24 49.61 14.90 -1.42
CA SER A 24 48.75 15.42 -0.33
C SER A 24 48.46 16.88 -0.65
N CYS A 25 47.30 17.19 -1.20
CA CYS A 25 46.75 18.54 -1.14
C CYS A 25 45.73 18.58 -0.01
N ASN A 26 46.14 19.19 1.08
CA ASN A 26 45.27 19.63 2.15
C ASN A 26 44.52 20.87 1.64
N ASP A 27 43.34 20.66 1.06
CA ASP A 27 42.44 21.76 0.71
C ASP A 27 41.22 21.62 1.59
N GLN A 28 41.12 22.49 2.59
CA GLN A 28 39.94 22.72 3.38
C GLN A 28 38.91 23.44 2.52
N GLY A 29 38.36 22.73 1.54
CA GLY A 29 37.14 23.13 0.86
C GLY A 29 35.97 22.55 1.64
N SER A 30 35.26 23.39 2.39
CA SER A 30 33.95 23.09 2.95
C SER A 30 33.06 22.58 1.81
N SER A 31 32.84 21.27 1.79
CA SER A 31 31.75 20.70 1.02
C SER A 31 30.47 21.39 1.48
N PRO A 32 29.59 21.87 0.58
CA PRO A 32 28.28 22.30 1.02
C PRO A 32 27.64 21.08 1.67
N ASP A 33 27.32 21.22 2.94
CA ASP A 33 26.50 20.27 3.67
C ASP A 33 25.32 19.93 2.78
N ALA A 34 25.34 18.73 2.21
CA ALA A 34 24.13 18.13 1.71
C ALA A 34 23.21 18.10 2.92
N GLN A 35 22.25 19.01 2.98
CA GLN A 35 21.20 19.00 3.99
C GLN A 35 20.66 17.59 4.02
N ALA A 36 21.03 16.84 5.05
CA ALA A 36 20.46 15.55 5.32
C ALA A 36 18.95 15.75 5.30
N THR A 37 18.28 15.16 4.31
CA THR A 37 16.84 15.21 4.24
C THR A 37 16.35 14.62 5.54
N ASP A 38 15.54 15.34 6.29
CA ASP A 38 15.02 15.01 7.62
C ASP A 38 13.97 13.88 7.53
N ARG A 39 14.26 12.88 6.68
CA ARG A 39 13.44 11.68 6.49
C ARG A 39 14.14 10.51 7.15
N PRO A 40 13.42 9.75 8.00
CA PRO A 40 13.97 8.51 8.55
C PRO A 40 14.41 7.59 7.39
N ALA A 41 15.44 6.79 7.64
CA ALA A 41 15.79 5.72 6.71
C ALA A 41 14.55 4.84 6.49
N LEU A 42 14.33 4.37 5.26
CA LEU A 42 13.14 3.57 4.95
C LEU A 42 13.02 2.32 5.84
N ALA A 43 14.15 1.76 6.25
CA ALA A 43 14.19 0.62 7.16
C ALA A 43 13.55 0.91 8.53
N ASP A 44 13.60 2.16 9.00
CA ASP A 44 13.08 2.58 10.31
C ASP A 44 11.76 3.36 10.18
N ALA A 45 11.23 3.45 8.96
CA ALA A 45 10.03 4.23 8.69
C ALA A 45 8.77 3.43 9.08
N LEU A 46 8.02 3.98 10.03
CA LEU A 46 6.80 3.38 10.59
C LEU A 46 5.62 4.33 10.45
N VAL A 47 4.44 3.75 10.22
CA VAL A 47 3.14 4.41 10.39
C VAL A 47 2.41 3.70 11.52
N ALA A 48 1.98 4.46 12.55
CA ALA A 48 1.25 3.89 13.67
C ALA A 48 -0.02 3.18 13.18
N PHE A 49 -0.20 1.93 13.59
CA PHE A 49 -1.39 1.15 13.24
C PHE A 49 -2.62 1.61 14.02
N ASP A 50 -2.47 1.82 15.33
CA ASP A 50 -3.54 2.26 16.21
C ASP A 50 -3.63 3.79 16.23
N GLY A 51 -4.86 4.33 16.29
CA GLY A 51 -5.15 5.76 16.32
C GLY A 51 -6.65 6.04 16.23
N ASP A 52 -7.04 7.29 16.14
CA ASP A 52 -8.44 7.71 15.98
C ASP A 52 -9.03 7.29 14.63
N HIS A 53 -8.17 7.08 13.64
CA HIS A 53 -8.52 6.65 12.28
C HIS A 53 -7.61 5.50 11.85
N GLN A 54 -8.11 4.63 10.96
CA GLN A 54 -7.27 3.61 10.35
C GLN A 54 -6.12 4.26 9.56
N ALA A 55 -4.91 3.77 9.78
CA ALA A 55 -3.76 4.11 8.95
C ALA A 55 -4.01 3.74 7.47
N GLY A 56 -3.45 4.52 6.55
CA GLY A 56 -3.64 4.33 5.11
C GLY A 56 -4.75 5.21 4.49
N ILE A 57 -5.58 5.90 5.30
CA ILE A 57 -6.62 6.81 4.79
C ILE A 57 -6.04 8.22 4.60
N ALA A 58 -5.58 8.86 5.68
CA ALA A 58 -4.94 10.17 5.65
C ALA A 58 -3.41 10.10 5.59
N THR A 59 -2.84 8.91 5.56
CA THR A 59 -1.40 8.70 5.45
C THR A 59 -0.88 9.24 4.12
N ALA A 60 0.30 9.85 4.13
CA ALA A 60 0.97 10.25 2.89
C ALA A 60 1.09 9.05 1.94
N ALA A 61 0.88 9.29 0.64
CA ALA A 61 0.88 8.22 -0.35
C ALA A 61 2.20 7.44 -0.34
N GLN A 62 2.11 6.13 -0.17
CA GLN A 62 3.22 5.19 -0.26
C GLN A 62 3.46 4.74 -1.70
N ALA A 63 4.67 4.24 -1.98
CA ALA A 63 5.09 3.91 -3.35
C ALA A 63 4.30 2.76 -3.99
N HIS A 64 3.83 1.79 -3.21
CA HIS A 64 3.18 0.58 -3.70
C HIS A 64 1.83 0.35 -3.02
N LEU A 65 0.87 -0.14 -3.80
CA LEU A 65 -0.49 -0.47 -3.38
C LEU A 65 -0.86 -1.89 -3.81
N ASN A 66 -1.42 -2.65 -2.88
CA ASN A 66 -2.28 -3.80 -3.17
C ASN A 66 -3.67 -3.52 -2.59
N LEU A 67 -4.66 -3.37 -3.47
CA LEU A 67 -6.06 -3.29 -3.08
C LEU A 67 -6.73 -4.62 -3.42
N VAL A 68 -7.22 -5.33 -2.40
CA VAL A 68 -7.76 -6.67 -2.57
C VAL A 68 -9.17 -6.76 -2.00
N GLY A 69 -10.12 -7.15 -2.85
CA GLY A 69 -11.50 -7.43 -2.49
C GLY A 69 -11.72 -8.91 -2.18
N PHE A 70 -12.53 -9.19 -1.18
CA PHE A 70 -12.84 -10.55 -0.74
C PHE A 70 -14.35 -10.75 -0.65
N ASP A 71 -14.79 -11.97 -0.98
CA ASP A 71 -16.12 -12.45 -0.66
C ASP A 71 -16.03 -13.42 0.52
N LEU A 72 -16.95 -13.30 1.49
CA LEU A 72 -17.07 -14.22 2.61
C LEU A 72 -17.45 -15.62 2.11
N LYS A 73 -16.83 -16.64 2.65
CA LYS A 73 -17.14 -18.01 2.28
C LYS A 73 -18.51 -18.42 2.79
N ARG A 74 -19.18 -19.28 2.02
CA ARG A 74 -20.47 -19.85 2.42
C ARG A 74 -20.38 -20.52 3.79
N GLY A 75 -21.31 -20.17 4.68
CA GLY A 75 -21.38 -20.70 6.04
C GLY A 75 -20.59 -19.92 7.09
N VAL A 76 -19.91 -18.84 6.71
CA VAL A 76 -19.35 -17.90 7.68
C VAL A 76 -20.51 -17.17 8.36
N ASP A 77 -20.58 -17.29 9.67
CA ASP A 77 -21.56 -16.62 10.53
C ASP A 77 -20.95 -15.40 11.25
N LYS A 78 -21.73 -14.75 12.09
CA LYS A 78 -21.28 -13.60 12.90
C LYS A 78 -20.03 -13.91 13.74
N ARG A 79 -19.93 -15.13 14.28
CA ARG A 79 -18.79 -15.56 15.09
C ARG A 79 -17.55 -15.74 14.21
N GLY A 80 -17.70 -16.38 13.05
CA GLY A 80 -16.63 -16.54 12.06
C GLY A 80 -16.11 -15.19 11.57
N PHE A 81 -17.02 -14.26 11.26
CA PHE A 81 -16.64 -12.90 10.88
C PHE A 81 -15.89 -12.18 12.00
N ALA A 82 -16.35 -12.24 13.25
CA ALA A 82 -15.66 -11.63 14.39
C ALA A 82 -14.25 -12.23 14.59
N SER A 83 -14.09 -13.55 14.37
CA SER A 83 -12.80 -14.23 14.45
C SER A 83 -11.85 -13.75 13.35
N LEU A 84 -12.35 -13.57 12.11
CA LEU A 84 -11.58 -13.01 11.00
C LEU A 84 -11.10 -11.59 11.30
N MET A 85 -12.00 -10.73 11.79
CA MET A 85 -11.65 -9.33 12.11
C MET A 85 -10.58 -9.28 13.22
N LYS A 86 -10.72 -10.10 14.25
CA LYS A 86 -9.70 -10.17 15.31
C LYS A 86 -8.35 -10.63 14.77
N LEU A 87 -8.32 -11.70 14.00
CA LEU A 87 -7.10 -12.24 13.39
C LEU A 87 -6.43 -11.19 12.49
N TRP A 88 -7.18 -10.59 11.57
CA TRP A 88 -6.63 -9.57 10.68
C TRP A 88 -6.14 -8.32 11.43
N THR A 89 -6.81 -7.91 12.50
CA THR A 89 -6.38 -6.77 13.30
C THR A 89 -5.06 -7.06 14.02
N GLU A 90 -4.92 -8.24 14.61
CA GLU A 90 -3.69 -8.65 15.32
C GLU A 90 -2.52 -8.80 14.33
N ASP A 91 -2.74 -9.46 13.21
CA ASP A 91 -1.72 -9.66 12.19
C ASP A 91 -1.30 -8.34 11.50
N ALA A 92 -2.27 -7.49 11.16
CA ALA A 92 -1.97 -6.18 10.55
C ALA A 92 -1.17 -5.29 11.50
N ARG A 93 -1.53 -5.27 12.80
CA ARG A 93 -0.78 -4.51 13.81
C ARG A 93 0.66 -4.99 13.89
N ALA A 94 0.88 -6.30 13.99
CA ALA A 94 2.21 -6.89 14.05
C ALA A 94 3.03 -6.54 12.80
N LEU A 95 2.47 -6.74 11.60
CA LEU A 95 3.14 -6.41 10.34
C LEU A 95 3.53 -4.92 10.26
N CYS A 96 2.62 -4.01 10.63
CA CYS A 96 2.89 -2.57 10.58
C CYS A 96 3.93 -2.10 11.60
N THR A 97 4.17 -2.86 12.67
CA THR A 97 5.20 -2.56 13.68
C THR A 97 6.52 -3.31 13.48
N GLY A 98 6.62 -4.14 12.43
CA GLY A 98 7.82 -4.94 12.18
C GLY A 98 7.92 -6.19 13.06
N GLU A 99 6.81 -6.60 13.66
CA GLU A 99 6.71 -7.81 14.44
C GLU A 99 6.16 -8.96 13.61
N ALA A 100 6.65 -10.17 13.88
CA ALA A 100 6.18 -11.36 13.18
C ALA A 100 4.79 -11.78 13.70
N PRO A 101 3.74 -11.79 12.86
CA PRO A 101 2.45 -12.33 13.25
C PRO A 101 2.53 -13.80 13.66
N LEU A 102 1.59 -14.25 14.48
CA LEU A 102 1.49 -15.67 14.84
C LEU A 102 1.29 -16.52 13.57
N GLY A 103 2.05 -17.62 13.47
CA GLY A 103 1.96 -18.51 12.31
C GLY A 103 2.64 -18.01 11.04
N THR A 104 3.43 -16.93 11.11
CA THR A 104 4.31 -16.55 10.00
C THR A 104 5.40 -17.61 9.80
N LEU A 105 5.73 -17.89 8.55
CA LEU A 105 6.75 -18.88 8.19
C LEU A 105 8.10 -18.21 7.92
N GLU A 106 8.09 -16.92 7.62
CA GLU A 106 9.27 -16.15 7.25
C GLU A 106 9.35 -14.87 8.13
N PRO A 107 9.70 -15.00 9.44
CA PRO A 107 9.70 -13.87 10.36
C PRO A 107 10.73 -12.78 10.02
N GLU A 108 11.77 -13.11 9.27
CA GLU A 108 12.77 -12.17 8.78
C GLU A 108 12.22 -11.16 7.75
N MET A 109 11.09 -11.48 7.11
CA MET A 109 10.48 -10.64 6.07
C MET A 109 9.79 -9.40 6.65
N VAL A 110 9.50 -9.35 7.94
CA VAL A 110 8.72 -8.26 8.56
C VAL A 110 9.58 -7.22 9.28
N GLN A 111 10.89 -7.43 9.38
CA GLN A 111 11.78 -6.59 10.18
C GLN A 111 11.88 -5.14 9.72
N GLN A 112 11.48 -4.85 8.50
CA GLN A 112 11.53 -3.52 7.89
C GLN A 112 10.15 -3.17 7.31
N PRO A 113 9.25 -2.58 8.11
CA PRO A 113 7.87 -2.31 7.68
C PRO A 113 7.74 -1.27 6.56
N ALA A 114 8.72 -0.39 6.40
CA ALA A 114 8.81 0.56 5.30
C ALA A 114 7.50 1.34 5.08
N ASN A 115 6.98 1.97 6.14
CA ASN A 115 5.70 2.69 6.16
C ASN A 115 4.49 1.81 5.81
N LEU A 116 4.52 0.51 6.09
CA LEU A 116 3.38 -0.36 5.81
C LEU A 116 2.11 0.14 6.52
N THR A 117 1.03 0.20 5.77
CA THR A 117 -0.33 0.40 6.28
C THR A 117 -1.27 -0.66 5.74
N ILE A 118 -2.18 -1.13 6.58
CA ILE A 118 -3.22 -2.09 6.22
C ILE A 118 -4.55 -1.53 6.70
N THR A 119 -5.40 -1.12 5.74
CA THR A 119 -6.72 -0.54 6.01
C THR A 119 -7.78 -1.57 5.62
N CYS A 120 -8.76 -1.80 6.49
CA CYS A 120 -9.87 -2.73 6.23
C CYS A 120 -11.17 -1.95 5.98
N GLY A 121 -11.87 -2.31 4.89
CA GLY A 121 -13.19 -1.78 4.57
C GLY A 121 -14.24 -2.89 4.52
N LEU A 122 -15.49 -2.52 4.80
CA LEU A 122 -16.65 -3.40 4.87
C LEU A 122 -17.63 -3.08 3.74
N GLY A 123 -18.03 -4.10 2.99
CA GLY A 123 -19.08 -4.05 1.99
C GLY A 123 -20.47 -4.30 2.56
N GLU A 124 -21.47 -4.20 1.71
CA GLU A 124 -22.89 -4.30 2.10
C GLU A 124 -23.25 -5.63 2.77
N GLU A 125 -22.74 -6.76 2.25
CA GLU A 125 -23.08 -8.09 2.74
C GLU A 125 -22.65 -8.34 4.20
N VAL A 126 -21.63 -7.63 4.68
CA VAL A 126 -21.26 -7.69 6.11
C VAL A 126 -22.41 -7.21 7.01
N PHE A 127 -23.11 -6.15 6.60
CA PHE A 127 -24.26 -5.61 7.37
C PHE A 127 -25.42 -6.56 7.35
N ASN A 128 -25.68 -7.22 6.22
CA ASN A 128 -26.68 -8.28 6.09
C ASN A 128 -26.34 -9.46 7.01
N LEU A 129 -25.08 -9.92 6.98
CA LEU A 129 -24.57 -10.97 7.86
C LEU A 129 -24.76 -10.62 9.34
N LEU A 130 -24.45 -9.39 9.73
CA LEU A 130 -24.56 -8.94 11.11
C LEU A 130 -26.00 -8.65 11.54
N GLY A 131 -26.94 -8.50 10.59
CA GLY A 131 -28.32 -8.10 10.84
C GLY A 131 -28.41 -6.70 11.43
N VAL A 132 -27.60 -5.78 10.95
CA VAL A 132 -27.59 -4.36 11.30
C VAL A 132 -27.82 -3.50 10.07
N ASP A 133 -28.44 -2.33 10.28
CA ASP A 133 -28.68 -1.42 9.17
C ASP A 133 -27.37 -0.89 8.59
N LYS A 134 -27.22 -1.00 7.29
CA LYS A 134 -26.11 -0.38 6.58
C LYS A 134 -26.26 1.14 6.51
N PRO A 135 -25.16 1.90 6.41
CA PRO A 135 -25.24 3.32 6.11
C PRO A 135 -25.98 3.60 4.80
N ARG A 136 -26.77 4.67 4.74
CA ARG A 136 -27.58 5.00 3.55
C ARG A 136 -26.75 5.23 2.28
N TRP A 137 -25.51 5.67 2.44
CA TRP A 137 -24.57 5.94 1.34
C TRP A 137 -23.79 4.70 0.90
N LEU A 138 -23.86 3.59 1.64
CA LEU A 138 -23.20 2.34 1.26
C LEU A 138 -24.11 1.55 0.29
N GLY A 139 -23.66 1.39 -0.92
CA GLY A 139 -24.37 0.65 -1.97
C GLY A 139 -23.66 0.77 -3.30
N ASP A 140 -24.21 0.13 -4.30
CA ASP A 140 -23.68 0.16 -5.66
C ASP A 140 -23.70 1.57 -6.25
N VAL A 141 -22.58 1.93 -6.86
CA VAL A 141 -22.55 3.12 -7.72
C VAL A 141 -23.31 2.77 -9.00
N ARG A 142 -24.32 3.58 -9.33
CA ARG A 142 -25.07 3.40 -10.57
C ARG A 142 -24.13 3.39 -11.78
N PRO A 143 -24.37 2.54 -12.78
CA PRO A 143 -23.60 2.59 -14.00
C PRO A 143 -23.82 3.92 -14.74
N TYR A 144 -22.79 4.41 -15.41
CA TYR A 144 -22.82 5.57 -16.27
C TYR A 144 -22.70 5.13 -17.73
N GLU A 145 -23.12 5.99 -18.65
CA GLU A 145 -23.23 5.68 -20.09
C GLU A 145 -21.94 5.09 -20.73
N ARG A 146 -20.78 5.49 -20.22
CA ARG A 146 -19.48 5.05 -20.75
C ARG A 146 -18.79 3.98 -19.90
N ASP A 147 -19.48 3.44 -18.91
CA ASP A 147 -18.92 2.39 -18.09
C ASP A 147 -18.95 1.05 -18.84
N GLU A 148 -17.87 0.30 -18.71
CA GLU A 148 -17.73 -1.09 -19.16
C GLU A 148 -17.56 -1.98 -17.91
N LEU A 149 -18.60 -2.03 -17.08
CA LEU A 149 -18.54 -2.74 -15.80
C LEU A 149 -18.49 -4.25 -16.01
N GLU A 150 -17.70 -4.93 -15.19
CA GLU A 150 -17.57 -6.37 -15.15
C GLU A 150 -17.76 -6.87 -13.71
N ASP A 151 -18.66 -7.83 -13.48
CA ASP A 151 -19.01 -8.35 -12.15
C ASP A 151 -17.80 -8.88 -11.37
N LYS A 152 -16.81 -9.43 -12.08
CA LYS A 152 -15.56 -9.90 -11.43
C LYS A 152 -14.79 -8.79 -10.71
N TRP A 153 -15.04 -7.51 -11.04
CA TRP A 153 -14.47 -6.32 -10.40
C TRP A 153 -15.50 -5.56 -9.56
N GLY A 154 -16.69 -6.13 -9.40
CA GLY A 154 -17.78 -5.52 -8.66
C GLY A 154 -17.59 -5.53 -7.15
N GLN A 155 -18.68 -5.21 -6.46
CA GLN A 155 -18.73 -5.18 -5.00
C GLN A 155 -18.14 -6.44 -4.37
N SER A 156 -17.44 -6.25 -3.26
CA SER A 156 -16.90 -7.30 -2.42
C SER A 156 -17.38 -7.11 -0.98
N ASP A 157 -17.41 -8.19 -0.20
CA ASP A 157 -17.84 -8.15 1.19
C ASP A 157 -16.84 -7.44 2.08
N LEU A 158 -15.55 -7.60 1.76
CA LEU A 158 -14.44 -6.99 2.47
C LEU A 158 -13.41 -6.46 1.48
N VAL A 159 -12.67 -5.46 1.91
CA VAL A 159 -11.50 -4.96 1.19
C VAL A 159 -10.34 -4.74 2.15
N LEU A 160 -9.13 -5.10 1.71
CA LEU A 160 -7.90 -4.65 2.34
C LEU A 160 -7.14 -3.74 1.38
N GLN A 161 -6.79 -2.55 1.87
CA GLN A 161 -5.84 -1.66 1.21
C GLN A 161 -4.50 -1.80 1.91
N ILE A 162 -3.51 -2.33 1.22
CA ILE A 162 -2.17 -2.60 1.72
C ILE A 162 -1.21 -1.69 0.97
N CYS A 163 -0.66 -0.70 1.64
CA CYS A 163 0.27 0.25 1.06
C CYS A 163 1.61 0.20 1.78
N CYS A 164 2.72 0.35 1.04
CA CYS A 164 4.06 0.27 1.57
C CYS A 164 5.05 0.99 0.65
N ASP A 165 6.16 1.45 1.18
CA ASP A 165 7.23 2.04 0.37
C ASP A 165 8.25 0.99 -0.13
N ASP A 166 8.15 -0.26 0.34
CA ASP A 166 8.94 -1.40 -0.16
C ASP A 166 8.05 -2.44 -0.86
N PRO A 167 8.33 -2.81 -2.13
CA PRO A 167 7.50 -3.73 -2.88
C PRO A 167 7.54 -5.16 -2.36
N LEU A 168 8.65 -5.59 -1.74
CA LEU A 168 8.78 -6.93 -1.19
C LEU A 168 7.92 -7.06 0.07
N MET A 169 8.01 -6.09 0.98
CA MET A 169 7.19 -6.04 2.19
C MET A 169 5.70 -5.91 1.84
N ASN A 170 5.34 -5.08 0.84
CA ASN A 170 3.97 -4.96 0.36
C ASN A 170 3.40 -6.30 -0.14
N THR A 171 4.20 -7.04 -0.93
CA THR A 171 3.82 -8.36 -1.46
C THR A 171 3.73 -9.40 -0.34
N TYR A 172 4.64 -9.36 0.62
CA TYR A 172 4.61 -10.26 1.77
C TYR A 172 3.37 -10.04 2.64
N ALA A 173 3.07 -8.77 2.97
CA ALA A 173 1.88 -8.40 3.73
C ALA A 173 0.59 -8.88 3.04
N LEU A 174 0.46 -8.67 1.72
CA LEU A 174 -0.67 -9.20 0.95
C LEU A 174 -0.79 -10.73 1.09
N ARG A 175 0.32 -11.45 0.85
CA ARG A 175 0.33 -12.92 0.93
C ARG A 175 -0.04 -13.41 2.32
N HIS A 176 0.48 -12.77 3.37
CA HIS A 176 0.19 -13.12 4.75
C HIS A 176 -1.30 -12.91 5.07
N MET A 177 -1.84 -11.70 4.80
CA MET A 177 -3.23 -11.36 5.11
C MET A 177 -4.24 -12.23 4.34
N VAL A 178 -3.97 -12.54 3.07
CA VAL A 178 -4.79 -13.46 2.27
C VAL A 178 -4.79 -14.85 2.89
N ARG A 179 -3.63 -15.40 3.24
CA ARG A 179 -3.49 -16.73 3.85
C ARG A 179 -4.16 -16.78 5.23
N ALA A 180 -3.96 -15.77 6.06
CA ALA A 180 -4.59 -15.69 7.38
C ALA A 180 -6.13 -15.70 7.29
N GLY A 181 -6.68 -15.03 6.29
CA GLY A 181 -8.13 -14.96 6.07
C GLY A 181 -8.74 -16.14 5.29
N GLU A 182 -7.93 -17.04 4.71
CA GLU A 182 -8.40 -18.05 3.74
C GLU A 182 -9.50 -18.98 4.26
N HIS A 183 -9.57 -19.20 5.57
CA HIS A 183 -10.63 -20.02 6.17
C HIS A 183 -12.01 -19.35 6.09
N TYR A 184 -12.07 -18.03 6.10
CA TYR A 184 -13.28 -17.22 6.20
C TYR A 184 -13.67 -16.51 4.92
N ALA A 185 -12.69 -16.10 4.11
CA ALA A 185 -12.91 -15.30 2.92
C ALA A 185 -12.08 -15.83 1.74
N SER A 186 -12.51 -15.49 0.54
CA SER A 186 -11.79 -15.78 -0.71
C SER A 186 -11.56 -14.50 -1.48
N VAL A 187 -10.39 -14.38 -2.09
CA VAL A 187 -10.10 -13.23 -2.96
C VAL A 187 -11.05 -13.24 -4.15
N LYS A 188 -11.75 -12.13 -4.34
CA LYS A 188 -12.59 -11.87 -5.50
C LYS A 188 -11.80 -11.18 -6.60
N TRP A 189 -11.07 -10.14 -6.25
CA TRP A 189 -10.22 -9.38 -7.17
C TRP A 189 -9.02 -8.77 -6.44
N LEU A 190 -7.98 -8.49 -7.20
CA LEU A 190 -6.78 -7.80 -6.75
C LEU A 190 -6.44 -6.71 -7.75
N GLN A 191 -6.24 -5.48 -7.27
CA GLN A 191 -5.70 -4.37 -8.04
C GLN A 191 -4.36 -3.96 -7.44
N GLN A 192 -3.31 -4.10 -8.20
CA GLN A 192 -1.99 -3.59 -7.86
C GLN A 192 -1.78 -2.20 -8.45
N GLY A 193 -1.06 -1.36 -7.73
CA GLY A 193 -0.74 -0.01 -8.16
C GLY A 193 0.60 0.47 -7.60
N PHE A 194 1.09 1.55 -8.16
CA PHE A 194 2.32 2.20 -7.70
C PHE A 194 2.31 3.68 -8.05
N ILE A 195 3.13 4.42 -7.34
CA ILE A 195 3.49 5.80 -7.65
C ILE A 195 5.02 5.92 -7.67
N ASN A 196 5.54 7.14 -7.69
CA ASN A 196 6.98 7.37 -7.61
C ASN A 196 7.60 6.72 -6.37
N ALA A 197 8.82 6.23 -6.50
CA ALA A 197 9.55 5.60 -5.41
C ALA A 197 9.72 6.55 -4.21
N TYR A 198 9.78 5.99 -3.01
CA TYR A 198 10.00 6.75 -1.78
C TYR A 198 11.22 7.69 -1.90
N GLY A 199 11.00 8.95 -1.56
CA GLY A 199 12.07 9.96 -1.60
C GLY A 199 12.45 10.49 -2.98
N SER A 200 11.86 9.98 -4.09
CA SER A 200 12.20 10.42 -5.45
C SER A 200 11.53 11.73 -5.87
N GLN A 201 10.57 12.21 -5.08
CA GLN A 201 9.89 13.48 -5.33
C GLN A 201 10.04 14.45 -4.15
N GLU A 202 9.90 15.74 -4.42
CA GLU A 202 9.85 16.77 -3.38
C GLU A 202 8.63 16.55 -2.46
N LYS A 203 8.79 16.86 -1.17
CA LYS A 203 7.70 16.76 -0.19
C LYS A 203 6.51 17.63 -0.62
N GLY A 204 5.33 17.03 -0.70
CA GLY A 204 4.08 17.73 -1.10
C GLY A 204 3.90 17.89 -2.61
N ALA A 205 4.80 17.35 -3.44
CA ALA A 205 4.59 17.31 -4.89
C ALA A 205 3.34 16.48 -5.22
N THR A 206 2.55 16.97 -6.19
CA THR A 206 1.42 16.20 -6.73
C THR A 206 1.95 15.22 -7.77
N ALA A 207 1.63 13.94 -7.58
CA ALA A 207 2.00 12.87 -8.51
C ALA A 207 1.41 13.09 -9.92
N ARG A 208 2.00 12.42 -10.90
CA ARG A 208 1.44 12.37 -12.26
C ARG A 208 0.87 10.99 -12.52
N ASN A 209 -0.25 10.95 -13.24
CA ASN A 209 -0.81 9.71 -13.76
C ASN A 209 -0.08 9.25 -15.03
N MET A 210 -0.51 8.12 -15.62
CA MET A 210 0.11 7.53 -16.82
C MET A 210 -0.01 8.41 -18.07
N PHE A 211 -0.93 9.38 -18.11
CA PHE A 211 -1.01 10.40 -19.17
C PHE A 211 -0.07 11.59 -18.91
N GLY A 212 0.72 11.58 -17.84
CA GLY A 212 1.60 12.69 -17.46
C GLY A 212 0.87 13.88 -16.81
N GLN A 213 -0.42 13.80 -16.58
CA GLN A 213 -1.19 14.84 -15.92
C GLN A 213 -0.96 14.84 -14.41
N LYS A 214 -0.94 16.03 -13.79
CA LYS A 214 -0.95 16.13 -12.32
C LYS A 214 -2.28 15.58 -11.80
N ASP A 215 -2.21 14.60 -10.91
CA ASP A 215 -3.37 13.88 -10.38
C ASP A 215 -3.45 14.06 -8.85
N GLY A 216 -4.63 14.46 -8.35
CA GLY A 216 -4.84 14.74 -6.94
C GLY A 216 -4.57 16.18 -6.50
N THR A 217 -4.69 17.17 -7.38
CA THR A 217 -4.45 18.60 -7.06
C THR A 217 -5.44 19.18 -6.05
N VAL A 218 -6.63 18.59 -5.93
CA VAL A 218 -7.70 19.00 -5.00
C VAL A 218 -7.95 17.96 -3.90
N ASN A 219 -7.06 16.99 -3.72
CA ASN A 219 -7.17 16.04 -2.62
C ASN A 219 -7.03 16.76 -1.27
N PRO A 220 -7.74 16.30 -0.22
CA PRO A 220 -7.57 16.78 1.15
C PRO A 220 -6.09 16.72 1.58
N ARG A 221 -5.62 17.77 2.26
CA ARG A 221 -4.21 17.85 2.69
C ARG A 221 -4.04 18.29 4.13
N SER A 222 -4.97 19.08 4.65
CA SER A 222 -4.96 19.55 6.03
C SER A 222 -5.91 18.72 6.89
N GLU A 223 -5.76 18.77 8.20
CA GLU A 223 -6.69 18.16 9.15
C GLU A 223 -8.11 18.68 8.97
N GLU A 224 -8.26 19.98 8.67
CA GLU A 224 -9.54 20.61 8.41
C GLU A 224 -10.18 20.06 7.12
N ASP A 225 -9.40 19.83 6.05
CA ASP A 225 -9.89 19.21 4.82
C ASP A 225 -10.40 17.79 5.07
N PHE A 226 -9.63 17.00 5.83
CA PHE A 226 -10.02 15.64 6.20
C PHE A 226 -11.27 15.63 7.08
N ALA A 227 -11.35 16.52 8.07
CA ALA A 227 -12.53 16.65 8.92
C ALA A 227 -13.78 17.06 8.13
N ALA A 228 -13.63 17.93 7.14
CA ALA A 228 -14.75 18.44 6.36
C ALA A 228 -15.22 17.47 5.26
N GLN A 229 -14.35 16.61 4.72
CA GLN A 229 -14.62 15.89 3.47
C GLN A 229 -14.47 14.38 3.58
N VAL A 230 -13.74 13.86 4.58
CA VAL A 230 -13.34 12.45 4.64
C VAL A 230 -13.98 11.73 5.82
N TRP A 231 -13.86 12.31 7.02
CA TRP A 231 -14.31 11.62 8.22
C TRP A 231 -15.82 11.69 8.40
N ILE A 232 -16.41 10.55 8.72
CA ILE A 232 -17.82 10.45 9.06
C ILE A 232 -18.01 11.04 10.46
N ASP A 233 -18.76 12.13 10.56
CA ASP A 233 -19.15 12.80 11.81
C ASP A 233 -20.63 12.64 12.14
N LYS A 234 -21.44 12.20 11.15
CA LYS A 234 -22.88 12.01 11.22
C LYS A 234 -23.25 10.62 10.78
N GLY A 235 -23.59 9.78 11.74
CA GLY A 235 -23.94 8.39 11.45
C GLY A 235 -24.07 7.53 12.71
N PRO A 236 -24.14 6.22 12.57
CA PRO A 236 -24.08 5.33 13.72
C PRO A 236 -22.72 5.48 14.42
N GLN A 237 -22.72 5.39 15.74
CA GLN A 237 -21.52 5.62 16.57
C GLN A 237 -20.30 4.79 16.12
N TRP A 238 -20.49 3.58 15.66
CA TRP A 238 -19.42 2.72 15.18
C TRP A 238 -18.74 3.21 13.89
N ALA A 239 -19.42 4.07 13.11
CA ALA A 239 -18.87 4.63 11.87
C ALA A 239 -18.15 5.96 12.06
N ASN A 240 -18.29 6.61 13.23
CA ASN A 240 -17.67 7.89 13.49
C ASN A 240 -16.15 7.79 13.40
N GLY A 241 -15.52 8.74 12.71
CA GLY A 241 -14.09 8.73 12.43
C GLY A 241 -13.66 7.77 11.32
N GLY A 242 -14.60 6.98 10.77
CA GLY A 242 -14.39 6.19 9.56
C GLY A 242 -14.58 7.03 8.29
N THR A 243 -14.53 6.36 7.14
CA THR A 243 -14.77 6.98 5.83
C THR A 243 -15.49 6.01 4.89
N ALA A 244 -15.85 6.50 3.72
CA ALA A 244 -16.35 5.67 2.62
C ALA A 244 -15.36 5.70 1.45
N MET A 245 -15.23 4.57 0.76
CA MET A 245 -14.37 4.45 -0.41
C MET A 245 -15.17 3.97 -1.61
N VAL A 246 -15.01 4.67 -2.74
CA VAL A 246 -15.48 4.24 -4.05
C VAL A 246 -14.27 3.97 -4.93
N VAL A 247 -14.20 2.78 -5.51
CA VAL A 247 -13.09 2.38 -6.39
C VAL A 247 -13.61 2.35 -7.83
N ARG A 248 -12.96 3.11 -8.70
CA ARG A 248 -13.21 3.07 -10.15
C ARG A 248 -11.92 2.73 -10.88
N ARG A 249 -11.93 1.62 -11.62
CA ARG A 249 -10.81 1.24 -12.48
C ARG A 249 -10.98 1.92 -13.82
N ILE A 250 -10.01 2.74 -14.20
CA ILE A 250 -10.03 3.43 -15.49
C ILE A 250 -9.07 2.71 -16.43
N ARG A 251 -9.60 2.15 -17.52
CA ARG A 251 -8.74 1.63 -18.59
C ARG A 251 -8.20 2.80 -19.41
N MET A 252 -6.89 3.00 -19.31
CA MET A 252 -6.19 4.06 -20.05
C MET A 252 -5.71 3.52 -21.39
N ASN A 253 -6.01 4.23 -22.46
CA ASN A 253 -5.38 4.03 -23.75
C ASN A 253 -4.22 5.02 -23.85
N VAL A 254 -3.01 4.53 -23.72
CA VAL A 254 -1.76 5.33 -23.67
C VAL A 254 -0.93 5.21 -24.95
N ASP A 255 -1.46 4.51 -25.98
CA ASP A 255 -0.83 4.32 -27.28
C ASP A 255 -0.95 5.58 -28.18
#